data_f7e27afa238694ba808b966615e5cddb
#
_entry.id   f7e27afa238694ba808b966615e5cddb
#
_cell.length_a   1.000
_cell.length_b   1.000
_cell.length_c   1.000
_cell.angle_alpha   90.00
_cell.angle_beta   90.00
_cell.angle_gamma   90.00
#
_symmetry.space_group_name_H-M   'P 1'
#
loop_
_entity.id
_entity.type
_entity.pdbx_description
1 polymer ?
#
loop_
_entity_poly.entity_id
_entity_poly.type
_entity_poly.pdbx_seq_one_letter_code
_entity_poly.pdbx_strand_id
1 'polypeptide(L)'
;LKGHMPDRHQFNSAAPLDSEAHGYRKSPELKDKIHCVVYVLDACKISILPTKMEEKLKAIRNKANLLGIPQLILLTKIDEACPLVEEDLMNIYRSIYIKETMQKICSQLGVPLSCVAPVKNYTEEWELDLNCDILLLSAVNQMLRFADNYFDDISDKLGNLQTKE
;
A
#
# COMPACT_ATOMS: atom_id res chain seq x y z
N LEU A 1 -1.13 -9.43 -9.13
CA LEU A 1 -2.27 -9.38 -8.22
C LEU A 1 -3.04 -10.71 -8.18
N LYS A 2 -3.24 -11.36 -9.31
CA LYS A 2 -4.02 -12.60 -9.43
C LYS A 2 -3.27 -13.89 -9.08
N GLY A 3 -1.97 -13.84 -8.76
CA GLY A 3 -1.17 -14.98 -8.35
C GLY A 3 -0.55 -15.85 -9.48
N HIS A 4 -0.69 -15.45 -10.74
CA HIS A 4 -0.13 -16.20 -11.87
C HIS A 4 1.40 -16.19 -11.95
N MET A 5 2.04 -15.20 -11.30
CA MET A 5 3.48 -15.03 -11.33
C MET A 5 4.15 -16.02 -10.35
N PRO A 6 5.16 -16.80 -10.76
CA PRO A 6 5.90 -17.66 -9.86
C PRO A 6 6.79 -16.85 -8.90
N ASP A 7 7.16 -17.46 -7.79
CA ASP A 7 8.13 -16.88 -6.88
C ASP A 7 9.48 -16.71 -7.59
N ARG A 8 10.22 -15.66 -7.19
CA ARG A 8 11.52 -15.31 -7.78
C ARG A 8 11.49 -15.06 -9.29
N HIS A 9 10.30 -14.71 -9.83
CA HIS A 9 10.20 -14.33 -11.23
C HIS A 9 11.08 -13.11 -11.50
N GLN A 10 11.98 -13.23 -12.48
CA GLN A 10 12.85 -12.15 -12.89
C GLN A 10 12.06 -11.19 -13.79
N PHE A 11 11.88 -9.97 -13.34
CA PHE A 11 11.13 -8.95 -14.09
C PHE A 11 11.86 -8.55 -15.37
N ASN A 12 11.15 -8.61 -16.48
CA ASN A 12 11.59 -8.02 -17.75
C ASN A 12 10.57 -6.95 -18.18
N SER A 13 10.99 -5.69 -18.18
CA SER A 13 10.13 -4.57 -18.57
C SER A 13 9.71 -4.58 -20.04
N ALA A 14 10.46 -5.27 -20.90
CA ALA A 14 10.21 -5.38 -22.33
C ALA A 14 9.29 -6.56 -22.71
N ALA A 15 9.15 -7.54 -21.82
CA ALA A 15 8.33 -8.73 -22.06
C ALA A 15 7.44 -9.01 -20.86
N PRO A 16 6.13 -8.72 -20.93
CA PRO A 16 5.19 -9.09 -19.88
C PRO A 16 5.13 -10.63 -19.77
N LEU A 17 4.80 -11.11 -18.56
CA LEU A 17 4.61 -12.54 -18.31
C LEU A 17 3.43 -13.04 -19.15
N ASP A 18 3.70 -13.94 -20.09
CA ASP A 18 2.68 -14.59 -20.90
C ASP A 18 2.14 -15.85 -20.21
N SER A 19 0.91 -16.22 -20.55
CA SER A 19 0.25 -17.45 -20.07
C SER A 19 0.98 -18.74 -20.48
N GLU A 20 1.77 -18.68 -21.56
CA GLU A 20 2.57 -19.81 -22.06
C GLU A 20 4.01 -19.79 -21.53
N ALA A 21 4.38 -18.76 -20.75
CA ALA A 21 5.73 -18.64 -20.19
C ALA A 21 6.00 -19.78 -19.18
N HIS A 22 7.25 -20.24 -19.18
CA HIS A 22 7.69 -21.25 -18.21
C HIS A 22 7.47 -20.78 -16.77
N GLY A 23 6.80 -21.61 -15.97
CA GLY A 23 6.47 -21.31 -14.58
C GLY A 23 5.23 -20.44 -14.38
N TYR A 24 4.50 -20.06 -15.43
CA TYR A 24 3.21 -19.40 -15.29
C TYR A 24 2.21 -20.28 -14.55
N ARG A 25 1.64 -19.80 -13.43
CA ARG A 25 0.62 -20.53 -12.67
C ARG A 25 -0.73 -20.38 -13.35
N LYS A 26 -1.21 -21.45 -14.02
CA LYS A 26 -2.51 -21.43 -14.71
C LYS A 26 -3.68 -21.34 -13.72
N SER A 27 -3.58 -22.01 -12.57
CA SER A 27 -4.60 -22.06 -11.51
C SER A 27 -4.01 -21.64 -10.16
N PRO A 28 -3.84 -20.32 -9.91
CA PRO A 28 -3.31 -19.84 -8.65
C PRO A 28 -4.28 -20.07 -7.49
N GLU A 29 -3.78 -20.60 -6.39
CA GLU A 29 -4.51 -20.75 -5.14
C GLU A 29 -4.63 -19.41 -4.40
N LEU A 30 -5.43 -19.37 -3.32
CA LEU A 30 -5.59 -18.15 -2.53
C LEU A 30 -4.26 -17.64 -1.96
N LYS A 31 -3.40 -18.54 -1.49
CA LYS A 31 -2.05 -18.21 -0.98
C LYS A 31 -1.10 -17.56 -2.01
N ASP A 32 -1.39 -17.74 -3.30
CA ASP A 32 -0.58 -17.18 -4.39
C ASP A 32 -1.02 -15.75 -4.77
N LYS A 33 -2.19 -15.31 -4.31
CA LYS A 33 -2.79 -14.01 -4.63
C LYS A 33 -2.25 -12.92 -3.70
N ILE A 34 -2.39 -11.68 -4.12
CA ILE A 34 -2.09 -10.51 -3.29
C ILE A 34 -3.34 -10.15 -2.47
N HIS A 35 -3.17 -9.96 -1.17
CA HIS A 35 -4.26 -9.69 -0.22
C HIS A 35 -4.34 -8.24 0.22
N CYS A 36 -3.28 -7.46 0.02
CA CYS A 36 -3.25 -6.02 0.28
C CYS A 36 -2.25 -5.36 -0.67
N VAL A 37 -2.56 -4.17 -1.17
CA VAL A 37 -1.64 -3.36 -1.98
C VAL A 37 -1.24 -2.12 -1.19
N VAL A 38 0.07 -1.88 -1.05
CA VAL A 38 0.61 -0.71 -0.36
C VAL A 38 1.36 0.16 -1.36
N TYR A 39 0.94 1.44 -1.45
CA TYR A 39 1.65 2.45 -2.24
C TYR A 39 2.60 3.20 -1.33
N VAL A 40 3.89 3.07 -1.56
CA VAL A 40 4.92 3.79 -0.80
C VAL A 40 5.23 5.09 -1.52
N LEU A 41 4.89 6.22 -0.89
CA LEU A 41 5.04 7.55 -1.46
C LEU A 41 5.90 8.43 -0.54
N ASP A 42 6.81 9.20 -1.15
CA ASP A 42 7.68 10.16 -0.47
C ASP A 42 6.92 11.47 -0.26
N ALA A 43 6.73 11.88 1.00
CA ALA A 43 5.97 13.08 1.37
C ALA A 43 6.56 14.36 0.75
N CYS A 44 7.90 14.43 0.62
CA CYS A 44 8.60 15.58 0.03
C CYS A 44 8.30 15.75 -1.47
N LYS A 45 7.85 14.68 -2.15
CA LYS A 45 7.66 14.64 -3.61
C LYS A 45 6.20 14.70 -4.06
N ILE A 46 5.24 14.70 -3.14
CA ILE A 46 3.82 14.69 -3.49
C ILE A 46 3.41 15.92 -4.29
N SER A 47 3.96 17.09 -3.97
CA SER A 47 3.62 18.34 -4.68
C SER A 47 4.13 18.38 -6.13
N ILE A 48 5.15 17.61 -6.43
CA ILE A 48 5.83 17.55 -7.75
C ILE A 48 5.65 16.20 -8.43
N LEU A 49 4.68 15.39 -8.00
CA LEU A 49 4.42 14.07 -8.59
C LEU A 49 4.07 14.23 -10.07
N PRO A 50 4.83 13.60 -11.00
CA PRO A 50 4.55 13.72 -12.42
C PRO A 50 3.18 13.14 -12.77
N THR A 51 2.41 13.82 -13.63
CA THR A 51 1.08 13.37 -14.10
C THR A 51 1.10 11.92 -14.60
N LYS A 52 2.13 11.55 -15.35
CA LYS A 52 2.29 10.18 -15.85
C LYS A 52 2.43 9.13 -14.75
N MET A 53 3.03 9.50 -13.60
CA MET A 53 3.13 8.62 -12.44
C MET A 53 1.78 8.52 -11.73
N GLU A 54 1.09 9.63 -11.58
CA GLU A 54 -0.26 9.68 -10.99
C GLU A 54 -1.24 8.81 -11.80
N GLU A 55 -1.22 8.89 -13.12
CA GLU A 55 -2.03 8.06 -14.01
C GLU A 55 -1.74 6.57 -13.83
N LYS A 56 -0.46 6.19 -13.71
CA LYS A 56 -0.07 4.80 -13.44
C LYS A 56 -0.57 4.31 -12.09
N LEU A 57 -0.43 5.12 -11.04
CA LEU A 57 -0.94 4.78 -9.70
C LEU A 57 -2.45 4.61 -9.71
N LYS A 58 -3.19 5.50 -10.39
CA LYS A 58 -4.64 5.38 -10.59
C LYS A 58 -5.03 4.11 -11.35
N ALA A 59 -4.28 3.76 -12.39
CA ALA A 59 -4.54 2.53 -13.15
C ALA A 59 -4.34 1.26 -12.30
N ILE A 60 -3.26 1.20 -11.50
CA ILE A 60 -3.02 0.09 -10.57
C ILE A 60 -4.14 0.04 -9.52
N ARG A 61 -4.52 1.19 -8.95
CA ARG A 61 -5.60 1.29 -7.97
C ARG A 61 -6.92 0.79 -8.51
N ASN A 62 -7.31 1.22 -9.70
CA ASN A 62 -8.55 0.77 -10.35
C ASN A 62 -8.53 -0.76 -10.57
N LYS A 63 -7.38 -1.31 -10.93
CA LYS A 63 -7.23 -2.76 -11.09
C LYS A 63 -7.36 -3.51 -9.75
N ALA A 64 -6.80 -2.98 -8.67
CA ALA A 64 -6.94 -3.55 -7.33
C ALA A 64 -8.40 -3.47 -6.85
N ASN A 65 -9.10 -2.33 -7.08
CA ASN A 65 -10.52 -2.18 -6.78
C ASN A 65 -11.40 -3.21 -7.51
N LEU A 66 -11.16 -3.44 -8.80
CA LEU A 66 -11.88 -4.45 -9.57
C LEU A 66 -11.70 -5.88 -9.04
N LEU A 67 -10.60 -6.13 -8.34
CA LEU A 67 -10.31 -7.41 -7.69
C LEU A 67 -10.76 -7.44 -6.22
N GLY A 68 -11.31 -6.34 -5.71
CA GLY A 68 -11.71 -6.20 -4.31
C GLY A 68 -10.53 -6.18 -3.33
N ILE A 69 -9.29 -5.98 -3.81
CA ILE A 69 -8.09 -6.01 -2.96
C ILE A 69 -7.99 -4.68 -2.20
N PRO A 70 -7.88 -4.71 -0.86
CA PRO A 70 -7.73 -3.51 -0.05
C PRO A 70 -6.40 -2.82 -0.31
N GLN A 71 -6.37 -1.50 -0.10
CA GLN A 71 -5.24 -0.66 -0.48
C GLN A 71 -4.91 0.33 0.62
N LEU A 72 -3.62 0.52 0.86
CA LEU A 72 -3.06 1.47 1.83
C LEU A 72 -2.02 2.35 1.13
N ILE A 73 -1.93 3.60 1.54
CA ILE A 73 -0.82 4.50 1.19
C ILE A 73 0.09 4.62 2.40
N LEU A 74 1.36 4.29 2.23
CA LEU A 74 2.41 4.54 3.20
C LEU A 74 3.13 5.84 2.80
N LEU A 75 2.86 6.92 3.54
CA LEU A 75 3.47 8.21 3.30
C LEU A 75 4.75 8.32 4.12
N THR A 76 5.89 8.13 3.47
CA THR A 76 7.22 8.11 4.11
C THR A 76 7.85 9.50 4.15
N LYS A 77 8.91 9.66 4.97
CA LYS A 77 9.72 10.87 5.07
C LYS A 77 8.93 12.10 5.53
N ILE A 78 7.99 11.89 6.46
CA ILE A 78 7.16 12.97 6.99
C ILE A 78 7.96 13.98 7.83
N ASP A 79 9.04 13.54 8.43
CA ASP A 79 10.05 14.31 9.13
C ASP A 79 10.79 15.25 8.16
N GLU A 80 11.33 14.72 7.07
CA GLU A 80 11.99 15.53 6.03
C GLU A 80 11.02 16.53 5.36
N ALA A 81 9.74 16.21 5.31
CA ALA A 81 8.72 17.05 4.67
C ALA A 81 8.24 18.22 5.56
N CYS A 82 8.35 18.12 6.88
CA CYS A 82 7.78 19.08 7.82
C CYS A 82 8.71 19.32 9.01
N PRO A 83 9.31 20.53 9.16
CA PRO A 83 10.21 20.85 10.27
C PRO A 83 9.60 20.62 11.66
N LEU A 84 8.30 20.89 11.83
CA LEU A 84 7.60 20.66 13.10
C LEU A 84 7.58 19.17 13.48
N VAL A 85 7.53 18.28 12.48
CA VAL A 85 7.54 16.82 12.68
C VAL A 85 8.97 16.30 12.82
N GLU A 86 9.94 16.96 12.18
CA GLU A 86 11.37 16.68 12.36
C GLU A 86 11.80 16.92 13.81
N GLU A 87 11.35 18.05 14.41
CA GLU A 87 11.62 18.36 15.82
C GLU A 87 10.96 17.35 16.78
N ASP A 88 9.71 16.97 16.53
CA ASP A 88 8.97 16.02 17.37
C ASP A 88 7.90 15.27 16.56
N LEU A 89 8.07 13.95 16.43
CA LEU A 89 7.13 13.07 15.72
C LEU A 89 5.71 13.09 16.30
N MET A 90 5.52 13.44 17.56
CA MET A 90 4.18 13.58 18.15
C MET A 90 3.34 14.67 17.50
N ASN A 91 3.97 15.60 16.77
CA ASN A 91 3.29 16.67 16.05
C ASN A 91 2.66 16.23 14.72
N ILE A 92 2.81 15.00 14.29
CA ILE A 92 2.29 14.50 12.99
C ILE A 92 0.81 14.86 12.81
N TYR A 93 -0.02 14.55 13.80
CA TYR A 93 -1.46 14.79 13.74
C TYR A 93 -1.86 16.23 14.11
N ARG A 94 -0.89 17.07 14.50
CA ARG A 94 -1.08 18.50 14.74
C ARG A 94 -0.61 19.35 13.57
N SER A 95 0.24 18.81 12.70
CA SER A 95 0.77 19.52 11.53
C SER A 95 -0.30 19.70 10.47
N ILE A 96 -0.62 20.96 10.17
CA ILE A 96 -1.51 21.34 9.06
C ILE A 96 -0.92 20.88 7.74
N TYR A 97 0.40 21.03 7.57
CA TYR A 97 1.10 20.62 6.34
C TYR A 97 0.97 19.13 6.06
N ILE A 98 1.18 18.28 7.06
CA ILE A 98 1.01 16.83 6.91
C ILE A 98 -0.44 16.48 6.58
N LYS A 99 -1.40 17.10 7.26
CA LYS A 99 -2.83 16.92 6.98
C LYS A 99 -3.17 17.29 5.54
N GLU A 100 -2.73 18.44 5.06
CA GLU A 100 -2.97 18.90 3.67
C GLU A 100 -2.31 17.98 2.65
N THR A 101 -1.08 17.52 2.93
CA THR A 101 -0.38 16.55 2.08
C THR A 101 -1.15 15.23 1.98
N MET A 102 -1.64 14.70 3.10
CA MET A 102 -2.49 13.50 3.10
C MET A 102 -3.81 13.72 2.34
N GLN A 103 -4.47 14.85 2.54
CA GLN A 103 -5.71 15.20 1.83
C GLN A 103 -5.49 15.35 0.32
N LYS A 104 -4.36 15.92 -0.08
CA LYS A 104 -3.97 16.03 -1.49
C LYS A 104 -3.82 14.66 -2.13
N ILE A 105 -3.12 13.72 -1.48
CA ILE A 105 -2.99 12.34 -1.96
C ILE A 105 -4.35 11.66 -2.04
N CYS A 106 -5.21 11.86 -1.03
CA CYS A 106 -6.56 11.31 -1.01
C CYS A 106 -7.37 11.76 -2.23
N SER A 107 -7.32 13.07 -2.56
CA SER A 107 -8.03 13.61 -3.71
C SER A 107 -7.43 13.17 -5.05
N GLN A 108 -6.10 13.13 -5.15
CA GLN A 108 -5.40 12.70 -6.37
C GLN A 108 -5.65 11.23 -6.70
N LEU A 109 -5.56 10.35 -5.71
CA LEU A 109 -5.71 8.91 -5.91
C LEU A 109 -7.13 8.39 -5.63
N GLY A 110 -8.00 9.21 -5.04
CA GLY A 110 -9.37 8.84 -4.68
C GLY A 110 -9.44 7.81 -3.55
N VAL A 111 -8.53 7.86 -2.56
CA VAL A 111 -8.54 6.99 -1.37
C VAL A 111 -9.07 7.74 -0.16
N PRO A 112 -9.73 7.08 0.81
CA PRO A 112 -10.12 7.72 2.06
C PRO A 112 -8.88 8.02 2.93
N LEU A 113 -8.98 9.05 3.77
CA LEU A 113 -7.89 9.48 4.66
C LEU A 113 -7.45 8.37 5.62
N SER A 114 -8.37 7.51 6.06
CA SER A 114 -8.10 6.34 6.90
C SER A 114 -7.20 5.28 6.24
N CYS A 115 -7.00 5.36 4.92
CA CYS A 115 -6.09 4.49 4.18
C CYS A 115 -4.72 5.15 3.91
N VAL A 116 -4.39 6.25 4.59
CA VAL A 116 -3.07 6.90 4.48
C VAL A 116 -2.37 6.83 5.84
N ALA A 117 -1.25 6.12 5.90
CA ALA A 117 -0.42 5.98 7.09
C ALA A 117 0.85 6.83 6.93
N PRO A 118 0.98 7.95 7.67
CA PRO A 118 2.20 8.74 7.68
C PRO A 118 3.26 8.07 8.56
N VAL A 119 4.49 7.93 8.05
CA VAL A 119 5.59 7.27 8.78
C VAL A 119 6.93 7.97 8.53
N LYS A 120 7.80 7.86 9.52
CA LYS A 120 9.24 8.10 9.42
C LYS A 120 9.97 6.76 9.41
N ASN A 121 11.03 6.61 8.63
CA ASN A 121 11.97 5.51 8.75
C ASN A 121 13.18 5.90 9.59
N TYR A 122 13.84 4.92 10.16
CA TYR A 122 15.16 5.08 10.74
C TYR A 122 16.17 5.48 9.66
N THR A 123 16.99 6.50 9.92
CA THR A 123 18.02 7.02 9.01
C THR A 123 19.37 7.16 9.69
N GLU A 124 19.44 7.94 10.76
CA GLU A 124 20.68 8.28 11.48
C GLU A 124 20.65 7.89 12.96
N GLU A 125 19.53 7.37 13.43
CA GLU A 125 19.33 6.97 14.82
C GLU A 125 20.17 5.72 15.15
N TRP A 126 20.91 5.79 16.25
CA TRP A 126 21.69 4.67 16.79
C TRP A 126 20.89 3.79 17.74
N GLU A 127 19.79 4.31 18.26
CA GLU A 127 18.90 3.65 19.22
C GLU A 127 17.46 3.64 18.69
N LEU A 128 16.65 2.75 19.26
CA LEU A 128 15.23 2.66 18.92
C LEU A 128 14.49 3.90 19.43
N ASP A 129 13.69 4.49 18.60
CA ASP A 129 12.76 5.58 18.92
C ASP A 129 11.34 5.06 19.03
N LEU A 130 10.73 5.22 20.21
CA LEU A 130 9.41 4.69 20.49
C LEU A 130 8.33 5.29 19.57
N ASN A 131 8.43 6.58 19.22
CA ASN A 131 7.45 7.24 18.38
C ASN A 131 7.56 6.75 16.93
N CYS A 132 8.79 6.54 16.45
CA CYS A 132 9.04 5.93 15.14
C CYS A 132 8.49 4.50 15.08
N ASP A 133 8.75 3.69 16.10
CA ASP A 133 8.25 2.31 16.21
C ASP A 133 6.73 2.25 16.21
N ILE A 134 6.06 3.11 16.99
CA ILE A 134 4.59 3.18 17.04
C ILE A 134 4.01 3.45 15.65
N LEU A 135 4.57 4.39 14.89
CA LEU A 135 4.09 4.71 13.56
C LEU A 135 4.27 3.54 12.59
N LEU A 136 5.47 2.94 12.57
CA LEU A 136 5.79 1.82 11.70
C LEU A 136 4.95 0.59 12.02
N LEU A 137 4.85 0.22 13.31
CA LEU A 137 4.06 -0.93 13.75
C LEU A 137 2.57 -0.73 13.53
N SER A 138 2.07 0.50 13.72
CA SER A 138 0.67 0.83 13.43
C SER A 138 0.36 0.66 11.95
N ALA A 139 1.26 1.10 11.07
CA ALA A 139 1.11 0.93 9.63
C ALA A 139 1.12 -0.56 9.24
N VAL A 140 2.06 -1.34 9.76
CA VAL A 140 2.12 -2.80 9.51
C VAL A 140 0.86 -3.50 10.04
N ASN A 141 0.41 -3.17 11.24
CA ASN A 141 -0.82 -3.73 11.80
C ASN A 141 -2.03 -3.43 10.93
N GLN A 142 -2.13 -2.22 10.37
CA GLN A 142 -3.21 -1.86 9.45
C GLN A 142 -3.14 -2.66 8.13
N MET A 143 -1.93 -2.88 7.59
CA MET A 143 -1.73 -3.73 6.40
C MET A 143 -2.20 -5.17 6.66
N LEU A 144 -1.83 -5.74 7.80
CA LEU A 144 -2.22 -7.10 8.19
C LEU A 144 -3.74 -7.21 8.38
N ARG A 145 -4.37 -6.25 9.07
CA ARG A 145 -5.84 -6.22 9.22
C ARG A 145 -6.56 -6.13 7.88
N PHE A 146 -6.05 -5.36 6.93
CA PHE A 146 -6.63 -5.30 5.58
C PHE A 146 -6.49 -6.63 4.85
N ALA A 147 -5.35 -7.30 4.99
CA ALA A 147 -5.13 -8.61 4.40
C ALA A 147 -6.03 -9.70 5.03
N ASP A 148 -6.17 -9.71 6.35
CA ASP A 148 -7.03 -10.64 7.08
C ASP A 148 -8.50 -10.47 6.68
N ASN A 149 -9.02 -9.24 6.71
CA ASN A 149 -10.40 -8.95 6.32
C ASN A 149 -10.68 -9.40 4.87
N TYR A 150 -9.72 -9.16 3.96
CA TYR A 150 -9.86 -9.60 2.57
C TYR A 150 -9.87 -11.14 2.44
N PHE A 151 -9.08 -11.82 3.27
CA PHE A 151 -9.02 -13.27 3.32
C PHE A 151 -10.35 -13.85 3.82
N ASP A 152 -10.91 -13.29 4.87
CA ASP A 152 -12.21 -13.69 5.43
C ASP A 152 -13.33 -13.47 4.42
N ASP A 153 -13.37 -12.31 3.76
CA ASP A 153 -14.37 -11.98 2.71
C ASP A 153 -14.35 -13.00 1.53
N ILE A 154 -13.17 -13.49 1.16
CA ILE A 154 -13.05 -14.50 0.10
C ILE A 154 -13.48 -15.88 0.60
N SER A 155 -13.09 -16.24 1.81
CA SER A 155 -13.45 -17.53 2.43
C SER A 155 -14.96 -17.65 2.58
N ASP A 156 -15.64 -16.61 3.00
CA ASP A 156 -17.10 -16.55 3.12
C ASP A 156 -17.79 -16.69 1.76
N LYS A 157 -17.26 -16.05 0.73
CA LYS A 157 -17.78 -16.17 -0.64
C LYS A 157 -17.66 -17.59 -1.19
N LEU A 158 -16.56 -18.29 -0.89
CA LEU A 158 -16.35 -19.67 -1.29
C LEU A 158 -17.26 -20.63 -0.51
N GLY A 159 -17.43 -20.44 0.80
CA GLY A 159 -18.34 -21.22 1.64
C GLY A 159 -19.80 -21.12 1.19
N ASN A 160 -20.25 -19.89 0.85
CA ASN A 160 -21.62 -19.65 0.38
C ASN A 160 -21.92 -20.24 -1.03
N LEU A 161 -20.90 -20.53 -1.84
CA LEU A 161 -21.08 -21.19 -3.13
C LEU A 161 -21.26 -22.70 -2.97
N GLN A 162 -20.61 -23.31 -1.96
CA GLN A 162 -20.73 -24.74 -1.68
C GLN A 162 -22.06 -25.15 -1.01
N THR A 163 -22.75 -24.21 -0.36
CA THR A 163 -24.04 -24.47 0.31
C THR A 163 -25.26 -24.30 -0.61
N LYS A 164 -25.06 -23.95 -1.88
CA LYS A 164 -26.13 -23.75 -2.86
C LYS A 164 -26.24 -24.91 -3.91
N GLU A 165 -25.44 -25.92 -3.76
CA GLU A 165 -25.56 -27.22 -4.47
C GLU A 165 -26.24 -28.27 -3.57
#